data_a78638df4f2221a531c85068317eef2b
#
_entry.id   a78638df4f2221a531c85068317eef2b
#
_cell.length_a   1.000
_cell.length_b   1.000
_cell.length_c   1.000
_cell.angle_alpha   90.00
_cell.angle_beta   90.00
_cell.angle_gamma   90.00
#
_symmetry.space_group_name_H-M   'P 1'
#
loop_
_entity.id
_entity.type
_entity.pdbx_description
1 polymer ?
#
loop_
_entity_poly.entity_id
_entity_poly.type
_entity_poly.pdbx_seq_one_letter_code
_entity_poly.pdbx_strand_id
1 'polypeptide(L)'
;MANRIRKLAQIFFLLLFLGLFLHARFPYESGWPSDIFLRTSPLAALTTALSARTWIASMLPAVLLLLLTIPLGRFFCGWICPLGTVIDGSDRCLRRGKSSAGRESVRFRSWKFFILVALLCAALFSWQAAWFFDPLVMLTRVLTVSLYPAMALLTQGLFQFGLASGMAEEQWYTLYAWMQTWLLPVQSTSFEQSIPVLLLFTGVLALGLVSRRFWCRNLCPLGALLGLFSRFRVFGRSVDQNCTSCSLCQRRCRMNAIEDDYTITDSAECIQCNECATVCKPQAISYRFGWRKSQGRIDLSRRRFIQATATGIVGLAATRVGAGNRNEIGRLIRPPGALAEEAFLDRCIRCQACVRICSSTGACLQPALTQGGWEGVWSPRAVMRTGYCEYNCTLCGEICPTGAIGKLDLAVKQQNKMGTAYFDKSRCIPWYRLEDCLVCEEHCPLPEKAIRFDEREVRTPQGEMRTVKFPYVREDLCIGCGICENKCPVVGQAAIFVTTAGEERQQAAPPAGA
;
A
#
# COMPACT_ATOMS: atom_id res chain seq x y z
N MET A 1 -2.27 11.61 33.71
CA MET A 1 -1.69 12.50 32.70
C MET A 1 -1.10 11.72 31.52
N ALA A 2 -0.13 10.85 31.68
CA ALA A 2 0.56 10.12 30.62
C ALA A 2 -0.36 9.33 29.64
N ASN A 3 -1.44 8.71 30.11
CA ASN A 3 -2.38 7.97 29.22
C ASN A 3 -3.21 8.90 28.32
N ARG A 4 -3.52 10.14 28.79
CA ARG A 4 -4.19 11.16 27.96
C ARG A 4 -3.25 11.65 26.86
N ILE A 5 -1.99 11.94 27.20
CA ILE A 5 -0.95 12.35 26.23
C ILE A 5 -0.77 11.28 25.16
N ARG A 6 -0.67 10.00 25.54
CA ARG A 6 -0.56 8.90 24.57
C ARG A 6 -1.75 8.85 23.61
N LYS A 7 -2.98 8.98 24.11
CA LYS A 7 -4.17 8.97 23.26
C LYS A 7 -4.19 10.15 22.29
N LEU A 8 -3.79 11.34 22.76
CA LEU A 8 -3.65 12.52 21.91
C LEU A 8 -2.58 12.29 20.82
N ALA A 9 -1.42 11.73 21.19
CA ALA A 9 -0.38 11.36 20.23
C ALA A 9 -0.88 10.33 19.19
N GLN A 10 -1.59 9.30 19.62
CA GLN A 10 -2.17 8.31 18.71
C GLN A 10 -3.16 8.94 17.71
N ILE A 11 -4.04 9.84 18.18
CA ILE A 11 -4.99 10.55 17.33
C ILE A 11 -4.23 11.48 16.38
N PHE A 12 -3.25 12.23 16.88
CA PHE A 12 -2.43 13.12 16.07
C PHE A 12 -1.72 12.37 14.94
N PHE A 13 -1.03 11.27 15.23
CA PHE A 13 -0.32 10.51 14.20
C PHE A 13 -1.27 9.80 13.22
N LEU A 14 -2.47 9.39 13.65
CA LEU A 14 -3.49 8.88 12.75
C LEU A 14 -4.01 9.97 11.82
N LEU A 15 -4.30 11.16 12.35
CA LEU A 15 -4.76 12.30 11.53
C LEU A 15 -3.66 12.78 10.59
N LEU A 16 -2.40 12.82 11.05
CA LEU A 16 -1.24 13.12 10.21
C LEU A 16 -1.11 12.12 9.06
N PHE A 17 -1.24 10.81 9.36
CA PHE A 17 -1.21 9.77 8.33
C PHE A 17 -2.34 9.94 7.31
N LEU A 18 -3.57 10.20 7.77
CA LEU A 18 -4.71 10.45 6.89
C LEU A 18 -4.55 11.75 6.10
N GLY A 19 -4.04 12.80 6.72
CA GLY A 19 -3.74 14.08 6.05
C GLY A 19 -2.71 13.90 4.93
N LEU A 20 -1.61 13.18 5.19
CA LEU A 20 -0.59 12.87 4.18
C LEU A 20 -1.16 11.96 3.07
N PHE A 21 -2.03 11.01 3.42
CA PHE A 21 -2.73 10.17 2.44
C PHE A 21 -3.62 11.01 1.51
N LEU A 22 -4.34 11.98 2.03
CA LEU A 22 -5.17 12.89 1.24
C LEU A 22 -4.34 13.89 0.44
N HIS A 23 -3.20 14.36 0.99
CA HIS A 23 -2.27 15.23 0.30
C HIS A 23 -1.61 14.58 -0.92
N ALA A 24 -1.53 13.24 -0.98
CA ALA A 24 -1.03 12.49 -2.13
C ALA A 24 -1.98 12.63 -3.34
N ARG A 25 -1.95 13.77 -4.04
CA ARG A 25 -2.79 14.09 -5.20
C ARG A 25 -2.10 15.12 -6.10
N PHE A 26 -2.61 15.27 -7.32
CA PHE A 26 -2.15 16.29 -8.28
C PHE A 26 -2.86 17.65 -8.05
N PRO A 27 -2.18 18.81 -8.19
CA PRO A 27 -0.72 18.95 -8.31
C PRO A 27 -0.03 18.60 -6.97
N TYR A 28 1.09 17.86 -7.05
CA TYR A 28 1.83 17.42 -5.87
C TYR A 28 3.04 18.35 -5.64
N GLU A 29 2.95 19.17 -4.62
CA GLU A 29 4.08 19.98 -4.18
C GLU A 29 4.98 19.14 -3.29
N SER A 30 6.23 18.94 -3.69
CA SER A 30 7.18 18.01 -3.08
C SER A 30 7.66 18.39 -1.67
N GLY A 31 7.09 19.41 -1.04
CA GLY A 31 7.52 19.88 0.28
C GLY A 31 7.31 18.89 1.43
N TRP A 32 6.29 18.01 1.34
CA TRP A 32 5.96 17.01 2.37
C TRP A 32 5.87 15.62 1.76
N PRO A 33 6.79 14.69 2.11
CA PRO A 33 6.74 13.34 1.57
C PRO A 33 5.53 12.57 2.11
N SER A 34 4.49 12.45 1.31
CA SER A 34 3.23 11.77 1.67
C SER A 34 3.43 10.28 1.99
N ASP A 35 4.54 9.71 1.58
CA ASP A 35 4.93 8.32 1.80
C ASP A 35 5.82 8.11 3.04
N ILE A 36 6.04 9.15 3.88
CA ILE A 36 6.96 9.09 5.03
C ILE A 36 6.66 7.92 5.98
N PHE A 37 5.40 7.63 6.25
CA PHE A 37 5.03 6.48 7.09
C PHE A 37 5.47 5.15 6.48
N LEU A 38 5.39 5.00 5.16
CA LEU A 38 5.87 3.80 4.47
C LEU A 38 7.40 3.70 4.54
N ARG A 39 8.10 4.83 4.39
CA ARG A 39 9.58 4.90 4.53
C ARG A 39 10.04 4.61 5.95
N THR A 40 9.19 4.79 6.96
CA THR A 40 9.52 4.47 8.36
C THR A 40 9.29 3.02 8.74
N SER A 41 8.88 2.12 7.82
CA SER A 41 8.71 0.69 8.14
C SER A 41 10.03 -0.08 8.11
N PRO A 42 10.59 -0.50 9.27
CA PRO A 42 11.81 -1.31 9.29
C PRO A 42 11.64 -2.68 8.66
N LEU A 43 10.43 -3.24 8.71
CA LEU A 43 10.15 -4.52 8.06
C LEU A 43 10.21 -4.39 6.53
N ALA A 44 9.53 -3.38 5.97
CA ALA A 44 9.56 -3.12 4.53
C ALA A 44 10.99 -2.80 4.07
N ALA A 45 11.74 -1.96 4.81
CA ALA A 45 13.12 -1.62 4.48
C ALA A 45 14.04 -2.85 4.45
N LEU A 46 14.00 -3.68 5.49
CA LEU A 46 14.84 -4.86 5.62
C LEU A 46 14.53 -5.90 4.53
N THR A 47 13.24 -6.22 4.33
CA THR A 47 12.86 -7.23 3.33
C THR A 47 13.11 -6.75 1.91
N THR A 48 12.93 -5.46 1.61
CA THR A 48 13.25 -4.90 0.29
C THR A 48 14.76 -4.88 0.05
N ALA A 49 15.58 -4.51 1.06
CA ALA A 49 17.02 -4.53 0.93
C ALA A 49 17.57 -5.95 0.70
N LEU A 50 16.98 -6.96 1.38
CA LEU A 50 17.34 -8.37 1.18
C LEU A 50 16.91 -8.90 -0.21
N SER A 51 15.68 -8.60 -0.64
CA SER A 51 15.13 -9.05 -1.91
C SER A 51 15.86 -8.41 -3.10
N ALA A 52 16.02 -7.08 -3.06
CA ALA A 52 16.69 -6.33 -4.12
C ALA A 52 18.22 -6.39 -4.05
N ARG A 53 18.79 -6.93 -2.97
CA ARG A 53 20.25 -6.97 -2.70
C ARG A 53 20.94 -5.60 -2.81
N THR A 54 20.19 -4.54 -2.58
CA THR A 54 20.65 -3.15 -2.67
C THR A 54 20.07 -2.34 -1.52
N TRP A 55 20.85 -1.36 -1.06
CA TRP A 55 20.35 -0.41 -0.06
C TRP A 55 19.51 0.68 -0.73
N ILE A 56 18.38 1.02 -0.13
CA ILE A 56 17.48 2.05 -0.64
C ILE A 56 17.55 3.26 0.29
N ALA A 57 18.21 4.33 -0.17
CA ALA A 57 18.44 5.52 0.65
C ALA A 57 17.15 6.19 1.18
N SER A 58 16.06 6.13 0.41
CA SER A 58 14.75 6.67 0.83
C SER A 58 14.17 5.98 2.07
N MET A 59 14.67 4.78 2.43
CA MET A 59 14.23 4.02 3.61
C MET A 59 15.10 4.30 4.87
N LEU A 60 15.99 5.29 4.83
CA LEU A 60 16.79 5.72 5.99
C LEU A 60 15.94 6.00 7.26
N PRO A 61 14.73 6.61 7.18
CA PRO A 61 13.86 6.79 8.35
C PRO A 61 13.50 5.48 9.07
N ALA A 62 13.43 4.35 8.36
CA ALA A 62 13.19 3.04 8.96
C ALA A 62 14.36 2.59 9.86
N VAL A 63 15.59 2.84 9.42
CA VAL A 63 16.80 2.56 10.23
C VAL A 63 16.83 3.42 11.46
N LEU A 64 16.53 4.71 11.32
CA LEU A 64 16.45 5.63 12.46
C LEU A 64 15.40 5.13 13.47
N LEU A 65 14.23 4.70 13.03
CA LEU A 65 13.20 4.12 13.90
C LEU A 65 13.70 2.86 14.61
N LEU A 66 14.42 1.98 13.90
CA LEU A 66 14.98 0.77 14.47
C LEU A 66 16.02 1.09 15.55
N LEU A 67 16.91 2.04 15.28
CA LEU A 67 17.91 2.53 16.25
C LEU A 67 17.25 3.16 17.47
N LEU A 68 16.22 3.98 17.30
CA LEU A 68 15.45 4.57 18.41
C LEU A 68 14.71 3.50 19.23
N THR A 69 14.39 2.35 18.64
CA THR A 69 13.76 1.23 19.37
C THR A 69 14.71 0.59 20.38
N ILE A 70 16.03 0.68 20.19
CA ILE A 70 17.01 0.15 21.12
C ILE A 70 16.90 0.85 22.50
N PRO A 71 17.01 2.18 22.64
CA PRO A 71 16.86 2.85 23.92
C PRO A 71 15.41 2.93 24.40
N LEU A 72 14.45 3.22 23.50
CA LEU A 72 13.07 3.54 23.86
C LEU A 72 12.12 2.33 23.86
N GLY A 73 12.57 1.15 23.40
CA GLY A 73 11.71 -0.01 23.26
C GLY A 73 10.66 0.16 22.15
N ARG A 74 9.59 -0.65 22.16
CA ARG A 74 8.53 -0.67 21.13
C ARG A 74 7.58 0.53 21.23
N PHE A 75 8.09 1.74 21.44
CA PHE A 75 7.27 2.95 21.57
C PHE A 75 6.43 3.23 20.30
N PHE A 76 6.99 2.99 19.11
CA PHE A 76 6.29 3.17 17.85
C PHE A 76 4.92 2.47 17.82
N CYS A 77 4.88 1.19 18.25
CA CYS A 77 3.64 0.41 18.26
C CYS A 77 2.57 0.94 19.22
N GLY A 78 3.00 1.65 20.27
CA GLY A 78 2.10 2.18 21.30
C GLY A 78 1.64 3.61 21.07
N TRP A 79 2.40 4.42 20.32
CA TRP A 79 2.23 5.86 20.25
C TRP A 79 2.04 6.39 18.82
N ILE A 80 2.73 5.80 17.83
CA ILE A 80 2.83 6.34 16.46
C ILE A 80 2.06 5.50 15.44
N CYS A 81 2.09 4.15 15.57
CA CYS A 81 1.53 3.26 14.55
C CYS A 81 0.04 3.52 14.28
N PRO A 82 -0.35 3.98 13.09
CA PRO A 82 -1.74 4.31 12.77
C PRO A 82 -2.65 3.07 12.81
N LEU A 83 -2.19 1.90 12.30
CA LEU A 83 -2.95 0.65 12.42
C LEU A 83 -3.16 0.25 13.89
N GLY A 84 -2.14 0.45 14.75
CA GLY A 84 -2.27 0.20 16.19
C GLY A 84 -3.34 1.07 16.85
N THR A 85 -3.53 2.30 16.37
CA THR A 85 -4.58 3.21 16.83
C THR A 85 -5.95 2.74 16.36
N VAL A 86 -6.08 2.32 15.10
CA VAL A 86 -7.33 1.76 14.54
C VAL A 86 -7.75 0.50 15.29
N ILE A 87 -6.81 -0.42 15.58
CA ILE A 87 -7.06 -1.63 16.38
C ILE A 87 -7.48 -1.27 17.80
N ASP A 88 -6.87 -0.27 18.44
CA ASP A 88 -7.30 0.18 19.78
C ASP A 88 -8.73 0.74 19.78
N GLY A 89 -9.14 1.37 18.67
CA GLY A 89 -10.50 1.84 18.44
C GLY A 89 -11.48 0.69 18.26
N SER A 90 -11.17 -0.23 17.34
CA SER A 90 -12.03 -1.41 17.07
C SER A 90 -12.17 -2.31 18.29
N ASP A 91 -11.10 -2.57 19.05
CA ASP A 91 -11.13 -3.34 20.29
C ASP A 91 -12.10 -2.72 21.31
N ARG A 92 -12.17 -1.38 21.38
CA ARG A 92 -13.10 -0.69 22.28
C ARG A 92 -14.55 -0.89 21.87
N CYS A 93 -14.84 -0.90 20.57
CA CYS A 93 -16.18 -1.13 20.05
C CYS A 93 -16.60 -2.60 20.19
N LEU A 94 -15.74 -3.53 19.75
CA LEU A 94 -16.03 -4.96 19.70
C LEU A 94 -16.10 -5.62 21.09
N ARG A 95 -15.34 -5.12 22.06
CA ARG A 95 -15.27 -5.68 23.42
C ARG A 95 -16.02 -4.86 24.48
N ARG A 96 -16.96 -4.05 24.07
CA ARG A 96 -17.78 -3.23 24.98
C ARG A 96 -18.49 -4.13 25.99
N GLY A 97 -18.18 -3.99 27.28
CA GLY A 97 -18.78 -4.80 28.37
C GLY A 97 -18.10 -6.16 28.64
N LYS A 98 -17.15 -6.63 27.83
CA LYS A 98 -16.43 -7.87 28.11
C LYS A 98 -15.20 -7.59 28.98
N SER A 99 -15.20 -8.15 30.21
CA SER A 99 -14.01 -8.13 31.07
C SER A 99 -12.88 -8.94 30.42
N SER A 100 -11.65 -8.40 30.44
CA SER A 100 -10.45 -9.11 29.93
C SER A 100 -9.89 -10.11 30.95
N ALA A 101 -10.73 -10.75 31.72
CA ALA A 101 -10.33 -11.65 32.82
C ALA A 101 -9.97 -13.08 32.33
N GLY A 102 -9.34 -13.22 31.22
CA GLY A 102 -8.78 -14.50 30.77
C GLY A 102 -7.29 -14.38 30.52
N ARG A 103 -6.48 -15.25 31.16
CA ARG A 103 -5.08 -15.48 30.83
C ARG A 103 -5.05 -16.07 29.43
N GLU A 104 -5.09 -15.18 28.42
CA GLU A 104 -5.04 -15.59 27.03
C GLU A 104 -3.73 -16.31 26.76
N SER A 105 -3.84 -17.47 26.14
CA SER A 105 -2.76 -18.38 25.86
C SER A 105 -1.54 -17.65 25.27
N VAL A 106 -0.42 -17.73 25.97
CA VAL A 106 0.91 -17.32 25.50
C VAL A 106 1.34 -18.13 24.27
N ARG A 107 0.60 -19.23 23.99
CA ARG A 107 0.87 -20.24 22.97
C ARG A 107 1.01 -19.64 21.54
N PHE A 108 0.26 -18.61 21.21
CA PHE A 108 0.30 -17.99 19.87
C PHE A 108 1.34 -16.88 19.72
N ARG A 109 1.99 -16.44 20.80
CA ARG A 109 2.93 -15.32 20.80
C ARG A 109 4.16 -15.56 19.91
N SER A 110 4.61 -16.79 19.78
CA SER A 110 5.75 -17.15 18.93
C SER A 110 5.46 -17.12 17.44
N TRP A 111 4.16 -17.08 17.03
CA TRP A 111 3.78 -17.07 15.60
C TRP A 111 4.31 -15.86 14.86
N LYS A 112 4.31 -14.66 15.46
CA LYS A 112 4.85 -13.45 14.82
C LYS A 112 6.35 -13.57 14.50
N PHE A 113 7.13 -14.28 15.36
CA PHE A 113 8.54 -14.53 15.10
C PHE A 113 8.73 -15.61 14.02
N PHE A 114 7.85 -16.61 14.00
CA PHE A 114 7.79 -17.58 12.92
C PHE A 114 7.53 -16.89 11.57
N ILE A 115 6.51 -16.03 11.50
CA ILE A 115 6.18 -15.24 10.31
C ILE A 115 7.37 -14.34 9.92
N LEU A 116 8.00 -13.65 10.87
CA LEU A 116 9.17 -12.83 10.60
C LEU A 116 10.31 -13.62 9.95
N VAL A 117 10.69 -14.76 10.51
CA VAL A 117 11.74 -15.62 9.95
C VAL A 117 11.37 -16.10 8.56
N ALA A 118 10.13 -16.58 8.35
CA ALA A 118 9.64 -17.01 7.04
C ALA A 118 9.71 -15.89 5.99
N LEU A 119 9.33 -14.66 6.35
CA LEU A 119 9.40 -13.49 5.45
C LEU A 119 10.84 -13.08 5.13
N LEU A 120 11.75 -13.13 6.10
CA LEU A 120 13.17 -12.85 5.88
C LEU A 120 13.81 -13.91 4.98
N CYS A 121 13.50 -15.18 5.21
CA CYS A 121 13.96 -16.27 4.33
C CYS A 121 13.42 -16.10 2.91
N ALA A 122 12.12 -15.77 2.75
CA ALA A 122 11.53 -15.50 1.44
C ALA A 122 12.22 -14.34 0.72
N ALA A 123 12.52 -13.24 1.45
CA ALA A 123 13.22 -12.09 0.91
C ALA A 123 14.66 -12.41 0.46
N LEU A 124 15.38 -13.28 1.16
CA LEU A 124 16.72 -13.75 0.74
C LEU A 124 16.70 -14.45 -0.63
N PHE A 125 15.57 -15.07 -0.98
CA PHE A 125 15.33 -15.70 -2.28
C PHE A 125 14.61 -14.78 -3.26
N SER A 126 14.71 -13.46 -3.10
CA SER A 126 14.10 -12.47 -3.98
C SER A 126 12.57 -12.57 -4.06
N TRP A 127 11.90 -12.94 -2.95
CA TRP A 127 10.44 -12.93 -2.86
C TRP A 127 9.95 -11.93 -1.81
N GLN A 128 9.46 -10.81 -2.29
CA GLN A 128 8.94 -9.74 -1.43
C GLN A 128 7.52 -10.09 -0.95
N ALA A 129 7.41 -10.79 0.19
CA ALA A 129 6.12 -11.21 0.77
C ALA A 129 5.70 -10.39 2.01
N ALA A 130 6.59 -9.54 2.54
CA ALA A 130 6.33 -8.75 3.75
C ALA A 130 5.13 -7.80 3.63
N TRP A 131 4.80 -7.37 2.41
CA TRP A 131 3.69 -6.47 2.11
C TRP A 131 2.32 -6.99 2.60
N PHE A 132 2.17 -8.31 2.76
CA PHE A 132 0.92 -8.89 3.24
C PHE A 132 0.70 -8.63 4.74
N PHE A 133 1.80 -8.61 5.52
CA PHE A 133 1.77 -8.52 6.98
C PHE A 133 2.24 -7.17 7.53
N ASP A 134 2.80 -6.28 6.71
CA ASP A 134 3.24 -4.97 7.17
C ASP A 134 2.04 -4.08 7.49
N PRO A 135 1.93 -3.56 8.74
CA PRO A 135 0.77 -2.80 9.19
C PRO A 135 0.57 -1.47 8.46
N LEU A 136 1.66 -0.82 8.02
CA LEU A 136 1.60 0.47 7.32
C LEU A 136 1.17 0.26 5.88
N VAL A 137 1.74 -0.75 5.22
CA VAL A 137 1.38 -1.15 3.86
C VAL A 137 -0.09 -1.60 3.79
N MET A 138 -0.53 -2.42 4.76
CA MET A 138 -1.91 -2.90 4.85
C MET A 138 -2.90 -1.74 4.99
N LEU A 139 -2.62 -0.78 5.88
CA LEU A 139 -3.50 0.35 6.10
C LEU A 139 -3.57 1.27 4.88
N THR A 140 -2.43 1.60 4.25
CA THR A 140 -2.40 2.41 3.03
C THR A 140 -3.19 1.74 1.91
N ARG A 141 -3.03 0.42 1.73
CA ARG A 141 -3.71 -0.34 0.70
C ARG A 141 -5.23 -0.37 0.88
N VAL A 142 -5.74 -0.66 2.10
CA VAL A 142 -7.19 -0.68 2.32
C VAL A 142 -7.81 0.70 2.16
N LEU A 143 -7.10 1.75 2.59
CA LEU A 143 -7.53 3.12 2.32
C LEU A 143 -7.63 3.39 0.82
N THR A 144 -6.59 3.07 0.04
CA THR A 144 -6.54 3.35 -1.41
C THR A 144 -7.57 2.56 -2.20
N VAL A 145 -7.67 1.25 -1.94
CA VAL A 145 -8.42 0.33 -2.82
C VAL A 145 -9.87 0.16 -2.40
N SER A 146 -10.17 0.36 -1.11
CA SER A 146 -11.52 0.05 -0.58
C SER A 146 -12.19 1.27 0.05
N LEU A 147 -11.59 1.89 1.08
CA LEU A 147 -12.29 2.91 1.87
C LEU A 147 -12.41 4.25 1.13
N TYR A 148 -11.37 4.68 0.44
CA TYR A 148 -11.40 5.95 -0.29
C TYR A 148 -12.35 5.92 -1.49
N PRO A 149 -12.36 4.88 -2.35
CA PRO A 149 -13.38 4.74 -3.40
C PRO A 149 -14.81 4.63 -2.83
N ALA A 150 -15.01 3.87 -1.74
CA ALA A 150 -16.32 3.77 -1.10
C ALA A 150 -16.80 5.12 -0.56
N MET A 151 -15.92 5.91 0.05
CA MET A 151 -16.23 7.27 0.48
C MET A 151 -16.61 8.16 -0.71
N ALA A 152 -15.88 8.07 -1.82
CA ALA A 152 -16.18 8.85 -3.04
C ALA A 152 -17.57 8.50 -3.61
N LEU A 153 -17.90 7.20 -3.69
CA LEU A 153 -19.22 6.75 -4.15
C LEU A 153 -20.34 7.21 -3.23
N LEU A 154 -20.15 7.10 -1.91
CA LEU A 154 -21.14 7.57 -0.93
C LEU A 154 -21.38 9.08 -1.03
N THR A 155 -20.31 9.88 -1.16
CA THR A 155 -20.45 11.33 -1.30
C THR A 155 -21.12 11.72 -2.61
N GLN A 156 -20.82 11.04 -3.71
CA GLN A 156 -21.53 11.24 -4.99
C GLN A 156 -23.02 10.89 -4.88
N GLY A 157 -23.36 9.76 -4.25
CA GLY A 157 -24.74 9.37 -4.00
C GLY A 157 -25.51 10.37 -3.15
N LEU A 158 -24.89 10.88 -2.07
CA LEU A 158 -25.47 11.92 -1.23
C LEU A 158 -25.68 13.23 -1.99
N PHE A 159 -24.73 13.60 -2.83
CA PHE A 159 -24.83 14.80 -3.66
C PHE A 159 -25.96 14.67 -4.69
N GLN A 160 -26.06 13.53 -5.39
CA GLN A 160 -27.16 13.28 -6.33
C GLN A 160 -28.52 13.30 -5.64
N PHE A 161 -28.63 12.71 -4.44
CA PHE A 161 -29.85 12.75 -3.63
C PHE A 161 -30.19 14.19 -3.20
N GLY A 162 -29.20 14.97 -2.78
CA GLY A 162 -29.38 16.38 -2.43
C GLY A 162 -29.90 17.22 -3.59
N LEU A 163 -29.33 17.05 -4.79
CA LEU A 163 -29.81 17.73 -6.01
C LEU A 163 -31.23 17.31 -6.39
N ALA A 164 -31.53 16.00 -6.31
CA ALA A 164 -32.86 15.47 -6.63
C ALA A 164 -33.95 16.01 -5.68
N SER A 165 -33.57 16.46 -4.48
CA SER A 165 -34.52 17.08 -3.53
C SER A 165 -34.97 18.49 -3.95
N GLY A 166 -34.30 19.13 -4.91
CA GLY A 166 -34.60 20.48 -5.39
C GLY A 166 -34.38 21.61 -4.37
N MET A 167 -33.84 21.28 -3.19
CA MET A 167 -33.55 22.25 -2.14
C MET A 167 -32.09 22.68 -2.14
N ALA A 168 -31.82 23.98 -2.12
CA ALA A 168 -30.49 24.55 -1.91
C ALA A 168 -29.43 24.09 -2.95
N GLU A 169 -29.78 23.99 -4.23
CA GLU A 169 -28.89 23.49 -5.30
C GLU A 169 -27.52 24.18 -5.33
N GLU A 170 -27.47 25.50 -5.23
CA GLU A 170 -26.21 26.27 -5.23
C GLU A 170 -25.29 25.87 -4.07
N GLN A 171 -25.86 25.62 -2.90
CA GLN A 171 -25.11 25.17 -1.71
C GLN A 171 -24.55 23.76 -1.90
N TRP A 172 -25.31 22.86 -2.52
CA TRP A 172 -24.85 21.52 -2.86
C TRP A 172 -23.70 21.56 -3.87
N TYR A 173 -23.79 22.39 -4.92
CA TYR A 173 -22.70 22.55 -5.89
C TYR A 173 -21.44 23.13 -5.24
N THR A 174 -21.57 24.14 -4.39
CA THR A 174 -20.44 24.76 -3.67
C THR A 174 -19.76 23.74 -2.74
N LEU A 175 -20.55 22.98 -1.99
CA LEU A 175 -20.03 21.92 -1.10
C LEU A 175 -19.31 20.83 -1.90
N TYR A 176 -19.90 20.38 -3.00
CA TYR A 176 -19.30 19.35 -3.84
C TYR A 176 -18.01 19.82 -4.50
N ALA A 177 -17.96 21.04 -5.01
CA ALA A 177 -16.75 21.65 -5.57
C ALA A 177 -15.64 21.73 -4.51
N TRP A 178 -15.96 22.15 -3.28
CA TRP A 178 -15.01 22.14 -2.17
C TRP A 178 -14.53 20.72 -1.83
N MET A 179 -15.43 19.74 -1.77
CA MET A 179 -15.06 18.33 -1.53
C MET A 179 -14.21 17.77 -2.67
N GLN A 180 -14.50 18.08 -3.92
CA GLN A 180 -13.69 17.73 -5.09
C GLN A 180 -12.27 18.31 -4.98
N THR A 181 -12.18 19.54 -4.50
CA THR A 181 -10.89 20.23 -4.36
C THR A 181 -10.02 19.55 -3.29
N TRP A 182 -10.58 19.02 -2.19
CA TRP A 182 -9.79 18.57 -1.04
C TRP A 182 -9.88 17.07 -0.73
N LEU A 183 -10.97 16.43 -1.07
CA LEU A 183 -11.30 15.12 -0.52
C LEU A 183 -11.56 14.04 -1.58
N LEU A 184 -12.18 14.39 -2.71
CA LEU A 184 -12.62 13.41 -3.70
C LEU A 184 -11.58 13.16 -4.81
N PRO A 185 -11.55 11.97 -5.42
CA PRO A 185 -10.76 11.72 -6.63
C PRO A 185 -11.39 12.43 -7.84
N VAL A 186 -10.58 12.74 -8.85
CA VAL A 186 -11.05 13.31 -10.11
C VAL A 186 -11.97 12.35 -10.87
N GLN A 187 -11.65 11.06 -10.80
CA GLN A 187 -12.48 10.00 -11.36
C GLN A 187 -12.82 8.98 -10.25
N SER A 188 -14.08 8.59 -10.19
CA SER A 188 -14.52 7.50 -9.32
C SER A 188 -14.02 6.18 -9.86
N THR A 189 -12.91 5.70 -9.31
CA THR A 189 -12.35 4.39 -9.66
C THR A 189 -12.92 3.31 -8.75
N SER A 190 -13.50 2.28 -9.33
CA SER A 190 -13.79 1.03 -8.62
C SER A 190 -12.66 0.03 -8.91
N PHE A 191 -12.22 -0.69 -7.89
CA PHE A 191 -11.17 -1.70 -8.02
C PHE A 191 -11.78 -3.08 -7.81
N GLU A 192 -11.44 -4.04 -8.69
CA GLU A 192 -11.89 -5.44 -8.57
C GLU A 192 -11.51 -6.06 -7.21
N GLN A 193 -10.39 -5.57 -6.62
CA GLN A 193 -9.85 -6.06 -5.35
C GLN A 193 -10.41 -5.36 -4.11
N SER A 194 -11.34 -4.43 -4.25
CA SER A 194 -11.90 -3.66 -3.11
C SER A 194 -12.47 -4.55 -2.02
N ILE A 195 -13.26 -5.56 -2.42
CA ILE A 195 -13.91 -6.48 -1.47
C ILE A 195 -12.89 -7.42 -0.80
N PRO A 196 -12.01 -8.15 -1.50
CA PRO A 196 -11.00 -9.00 -0.88
C PRO A 196 -10.08 -8.25 0.10
N VAL A 197 -9.64 -7.05 -0.25
CA VAL A 197 -8.79 -6.22 0.61
C VAL A 197 -9.54 -5.75 1.85
N LEU A 198 -10.81 -5.36 1.70
CA LEU A 198 -11.66 -4.97 2.81
C LEU A 198 -11.94 -6.14 3.76
N LEU A 199 -12.24 -7.33 3.21
CA LEU A 199 -12.48 -8.54 4.01
C LEU A 199 -11.23 -8.95 4.79
N LEU A 200 -10.05 -8.89 4.18
CA LEU A 200 -8.79 -9.14 4.87
C LEU A 200 -8.60 -8.17 6.05
N PHE A 201 -8.82 -6.89 5.82
CA PHE A 201 -8.65 -5.86 6.83
C PHE A 201 -9.66 -5.98 7.96
N THR A 202 -10.94 -6.19 7.64
CA THR A 202 -11.99 -6.42 8.64
C THR A 202 -11.74 -7.70 9.43
N GLY A 203 -11.20 -8.75 8.79
CA GLY A 203 -10.72 -9.96 9.46
C GLY A 203 -9.63 -9.66 10.49
N VAL A 204 -8.63 -8.82 10.14
CA VAL A 204 -7.59 -8.37 11.08
C VAL A 204 -8.20 -7.62 12.28
N LEU A 205 -9.18 -6.76 12.07
CA LEU A 205 -9.88 -6.05 13.15
C LEU A 205 -10.74 -7.00 13.98
N ALA A 206 -11.43 -7.96 13.35
CA ALA A 206 -12.27 -8.97 14.02
C ALA A 206 -11.47 -9.90 14.94
N LEU A 207 -10.17 -10.09 14.73
CA LEU A 207 -9.29 -10.78 15.68
C LEU A 207 -9.30 -10.14 17.08
N GLY A 208 -9.71 -8.85 17.20
CA GLY A 208 -9.97 -8.19 18.46
C GLY A 208 -11.05 -8.86 19.30
N LEU A 209 -11.98 -9.64 18.70
CA LEU A 209 -12.97 -10.45 19.42
C LEU A 209 -12.32 -11.57 20.23
N VAL A 210 -11.22 -12.16 19.72
CA VAL A 210 -10.47 -13.21 20.41
C VAL A 210 -9.70 -12.61 21.58
N SER A 211 -8.88 -11.58 21.32
CA SER A 211 -8.12 -10.92 22.36
C SER A 211 -7.75 -9.48 22.01
N ARG A 212 -7.45 -8.67 23.05
CA ARG A 212 -6.98 -7.29 22.83
C ARG A 212 -5.70 -7.29 22.03
N ARG A 213 -5.68 -6.49 20.96
CA ARG A 213 -4.52 -6.37 20.08
C ARG A 213 -3.98 -7.71 19.58
N PHE A 214 -4.87 -8.69 19.28
CA PHE A 214 -4.47 -10.04 18.86
C PHE A 214 -3.47 -9.99 17.71
N TRP A 215 -3.73 -9.19 16.67
CA TRP A 215 -2.83 -8.99 15.54
C TRP A 215 -1.43 -8.56 16.00
N CYS A 216 -1.34 -7.47 16.77
CA CYS A 216 -0.06 -6.91 17.22
C CYS A 216 0.73 -7.85 18.14
N ARG A 217 0.03 -8.71 18.89
CA ARG A 217 0.65 -9.66 19.84
C ARG A 217 1.16 -10.90 19.19
N ASN A 218 0.40 -11.43 18.22
CA ASN A 218 0.58 -12.80 17.74
C ASN A 218 0.99 -12.90 16.27
N LEU A 219 0.62 -11.95 15.41
CA LEU A 219 0.77 -12.07 13.97
C LEU A 219 1.68 -10.99 13.34
N CYS A 220 1.82 -9.81 13.92
CA CYS A 220 2.53 -8.68 13.33
C CYS A 220 4.05 -8.89 13.32
N PRO A 221 4.70 -9.14 12.14
CA PRO A 221 6.15 -9.34 12.04
C PRO A 221 6.94 -8.05 12.29
N LEU A 222 6.40 -6.86 11.96
CA LEU A 222 7.02 -5.58 12.35
C LEU A 222 7.11 -5.50 13.87
N GLY A 223 6.05 -5.90 14.59
CA GLY A 223 6.06 -5.98 16.04
C GLY A 223 7.05 -7.00 16.59
N ALA A 224 7.31 -8.11 15.89
CA ALA A 224 8.34 -9.06 16.24
C ALA A 224 9.74 -8.47 16.04
N LEU A 225 10.00 -7.83 14.90
CA LEU A 225 11.27 -7.18 14.58
C LEU A 225 11.62 -6.10 15.62
N LEU A 226 10.73 -5.16 15.88
CA LEU A 226 10.94 -4.13 16.91
C LEU A 226 11.09 -4.76 18.31
N GLY A 227 10.41 -5.89 18.58
CA GLY A 227 10.54 -6.64 19.83
C GLY A 227 11.95 -7.20 20.06
N LEU A 228 12.62 -7.69 19.01
CA LEU A 228 14.00 -8.18 19.08
C LEU A 228 14.95 -7.06 19.56
N PHE A 229 14.86 -5.88 18.96
CA PHE A 229 15.71 -4.73 19.32
C PHE A 229 15.32 -4.12 20.69
N SER A 230 14.04 -4.14 21.04
CA SER A 230 13.52 -3.65 22.32
C SER A 230 14.04 -4.40 23.54
N ARG A 231 14.68 -5.56 23.36
CA ARG A 231 15.34 -6.31 24.46
C ARG A 231 16.48 -5.54 25.10
N PHE A 232 17.11 -4.66 24.34
CA PHE A 232 18.23 -3.82 24.78
C PHE A 232 17.78 -2.46 25.31
N ARG A 233 16.47 -2.28 25.55
CA ARG A 233 15.93 -0.98 25.98
C ARG A 233 16.53 -0.49 27.29
N VAL A 234 16.80 0.79 27.33
CA VAL A 234 17.28 1.51 28.52
C VAL A 234 16.12 2.16 29.27
N PHE A 235 15.10 2.65 28.56
CA PHE A 235 13.91 3.24 29.15
C PHE A 235 12.79 2.21 29.31
N GLY A 236 12.23 2.07 30.52
CA GLY A 236 11.18 1.08 30.73
C GLY A 236 10.49 1.14 32.09
N ARG A 237 9.48 0.26 32.22
CA ARG A 237 8.70 0.09 33.43
C ARG A 237 9.60 -0.38 34.60
N SER A 238 9.50 0.29 35.72
CA SER A 238 10.11 -0.05 36.98
C SER A 238 9.03 -0.21 38.05
N VAL A 239 9.19 -1.19 38.91
CA VAL A 239 8.28 -1.43 40.05
C VAL A 239 9.05 -1.28 41.33
N ASP A 240 8.54 -0.44 42.25
CA ASP A 240 9.11 -0.19 43.52
C ASP A 240 8.62 -1.19 44.59
N GLN A 241 9.22 -1.22 45.76
CA GLN A 241 8.91 -2.12 46.89
C GLN A 241 7.47 -1.98 47.40
N ASN A 242 6.79 -0.86 47.11
CA ASN A 242 5.41 -0.63 47.49
C ASN A 242 4.39 -1.47 46.69
N CYS A 243 4.86 -2.39 45.87
CA CYS A 243 3.99 -3.26 45.09
C CYS A 243 3.27 -4.28 45.99
N THR A 244 1.94 -4.26 45.97
CA THR A 244 1.08 -5.18 46.76
C THR A 244 0.72 -6.43 46.00
N SER A 245 1.32 -6.74 44.85
CA SER A 245 1.07 -7.92 44.02
C SER A 245 -0.40 -8.13 43.65
N CYS A 246 -1.21 -7.06 43.54
CA CYS A 246 -2.66 -7.10 43.33
C CYS A 246 -3.11 -7.50 41.92
N SER A 247 -2.21 -7.84 41.01
CA SER A 247 -2.44 -8.27 39.61
C SER A 247 -3.17 -7.27 38.67
N LEU A 248 -3.63 -6.10 39.14
CA LEU A 248 -4.38 -5.13 38.32
C LEU A 248 -3.60 -4.65 37.09
N CYS A 249 -2.29 -4.43 37.21
CA CYS A 249 -1.42 -4.02 36.10
C CYS A 249 -1.35 -5.09 35.00
N GLN A 250 -1.30 -6.37 35.37
CA GLN A 250 -1.26 -7.51 34.44
C GLN A 250 -2.59 -7.63 33.70
N ARG A 251 -3.72 -7.61 34.40
CA ARG A 251 -5.08 -7.66 33.81
C ARG A 251 -5.35 -6.49 32.85
N ARG A 252 -4.77 -5.33 33.13
CA ARG A 252 -4.93 -4.14 32.28
C ARG A 252 -3.98 -4.11 31.09
N CYS A 253 -2.91 -4.91 31.12
CA CYS A 253 -1.88 -4.89 30.08
C CYS A 253 -2.42 -5.36 28.72
N ARG A 254 -2.49 -4.46 27.72
CA ARG A 254 -3.00 -4.77 26.38
C ARG A 254 -2.15 -5.79 25.63
N MET A 255 -0.85 -5.82 25.92
CA MET A 255 0.11 -6.71 25.27
C MET A 255 0.39 -7.97 26.08
N ASN A 256 -0.20 -8.11 27.29
CA ASN A 256 0.11 -9.18 28.22
C ASN A 256 1.63 -9.34 28.46
N ALA A 257 2.32 -8.20 28.60
CA ALA A 257 3.77 -8.13 28.73
C ALA A 257 4.27 -8.24 30.18
N ILE A 258 3.37 -8.35 31.15
CA ILE A 258 3.69 -8.41 32.59
C ILE A 258 3.61 -9.88 33.02
N GLU A 259 4.69 -10.40 33.58
CA GLU A 259 4.79 -11.78 34.09
C GLU A 259 4.04 -11.97 35.42
N ASP A 260 3.94 -13.20 35.88
CA ASP A 260 3.20 -13.55 37.11
C ASP A 260 3.80 -12.97 38.39
N ASP A 261 5.09 -12.62 38.35
CA ASP A 261 5.78 -11.88 39.42
C ASP A 261 5.36 -10.41 39.49
N TYR A 262 4.55 -9.90 38.56
CA TYR A 262 4.09 -8.50 38.44
C TYR A 262 5.18 -7.43 38.41
N THR A 263 6.39 -7.71 38.90
CA THR A 263 7.57 -6.83 38.88
C THR A 263 8.27 -6.93 37.53
N ILE A 264 8.31 -8.12 36.94
CA ILE A 264 8.99 -8.41 35.68
C ILE A 264 8.11 -8.01 34.49
N THR A 265 8.76 -7.41 33.49
CA THR A 265 8.10 -7.01 32.25
C THR A 265 8.88 -7.50 31.06
N ASP A 266 8.25 -8.29 30.19
CA ASP A 266 8.82 -8.70 28.91
C ASP A 266 9.06 -7.47 28.03
N SER A 267 10.33 -7.14 27.82
CA SER A 267 10.76 -5.99 27.03
C SER A 267 10.36 -6.11 25.57
N ALA A 268 10.39 -7.32 25.03
CA ALA A 268 10.02 -7.57 23.63
C ALA A 268 8.54 -7.35 23.36
N GLU A 269 7.68 -7.36 24.39
CA GLU A 269 6.23 -7.20 24.24
C GLU A 269 5.70 -5.83 24.71
N CYS A 270 6.41 -5.16 25.60
CA CYS A 270 5.96 -3.91 26.17
C CYS A 270 6.00 -2.75 25.15
N ILE A 271 4.85 -2.15 24.85
CA ILE A 271 4.70 -1.00 23.94
C ILE A 271 4.71 0.35 24.68
N GLN A 272 5.08 0.36 25.95
CA GLN A 272 5.20 1.54 26.81
C GLN A 272 3.93 2.43 26.86
N CYS A 273 2.77 1.79 26.90
CA CYS A 273 1.48 2.48 26.87
C CYS A 273 1.06 3.15 28.18
N ASN A 274 1.81 2.95 29.27
CA ASN A 274 1.57 3.49 30.61
C ASN A 274 0.23 3.11 31.28
N GLU A 275 -0.56 2.20 30.72
CA GLU A 275 -1.85 1.81 31.32
C GLU A 275 -1.69 1.06 32.64
N CYS A 276 -0.59 0.33 32.83
CA CYS A 276 -0.31 -0.34 34.09
C CYS A 276 -0.07 0.66 35.25
N ALA A 277 0.57 1.79 34.99
CA ALA A 277 0.79 2.83 35.99
C ALA A 277 -0.52 3.54 36.40
N THR A 278 -1.45 3.73 35.45
CA THR A 278 -2.73 4.42 35.75
C THR A 278 -3.68 3.63 36.64
N VAL A 279 -3.53 2.30 36.73
CA VAL A 279 -4.37 1.43 37.57
C VAL A 279 -3.67 1.00 38.87
N CYS A 280 -2.42 1.39 39.05
CA CYS A 280 -1.65 1.06 40.24
C CYS A 280 -2.03 1.97 41.39
N LYS A 281 -2.84 1.47 42.33
CA LYS A 281 -3.29 2.24 43.50
C LYS A 281 -2.13 2.70 44.39
N PRO A 282 -1.13 1.81 44.71
CA PRO A 282 0.00 2.23 45.53
C PRO A 282 1.06 3.05 44.79
N GLN A 283 0.80 3.41 43.49
CA GLN A 283 1.71 4.16 42.62
C GLN A 283 3.13 3.57 42.51
N ALA A 284 3.26 2.27 42.73
CA ALA A 284 4.52 1.55 42.71
C ALA A 284 5.14 1.40 41.29
N ILE A 285 4.48 1.89 40.26
CA ILE A 285 4.95 1.74 38.87
C ILE A 285 5.42 3.09 38.33
N SER A 286 6.70 3.16 37.97
CA SER A 286 7.32 4.30 37.30
C SER A 286 8.02 3.89 36.01
N TYR A 287 8.34 4.87 35.17
CA TYR A 287 9.13 4.66 33.95
C TYR A 287 10.44 5.42 34.12
N ARG A 288 11.56 4.69 34.09
CA ARG A 288 12.89 5.24 34.38
C ARG A 288 13.91 4.72 33.36
N PHE A 289 14.98 5.49 33.17
CA PHE A 289 16.17 5.04 32.49
C PHE A 289 16.98 4.11 33.41
N GLY A 290 17.49 3.00 32.85
CA GLY A 290 18.34 2.04 33.55
C GLY A 290 18.50 0.76 32.75
N TRP A 291 19.71 0.21 32.75
CA TRP A 291 20.01 -1.08 32.13
C TRP A 291 19.35 -2.19 32.95
N ARG A 292 18.37 -2.85 32.37
CA ARG A 292 17.72 -4.00 32.99
C ARG A 292 17.77 -5.17 32.04
N LYS A 293 18.35 -6.30 32.48
CA LYS A 293 18.30 -7.54 31.71
C LYS A 293 16.82 -7.89 31.45
N SER A 294 16.45 -7.97 30.17
CA SER A 294 15.16 -8.52 29.78
C SER A 294 15.14 -10.01 30.14
N GLN A 295 14.20 -10.42 30.96
CA GLN A 295 14.02 -11.82 31.34
C GLN A 295 13.05 -12.57 30.42
N GLY A 296 12.39 -11.87 29.48
CA GLY A 296 11.46 -12.47 28.52
C GLY A 296 12.18 -13.49 27.61
N ARG A 297 11.76 -14.75 27.66
CA ARG A 297 12.25 -15.81 26.75
C ARG A 297 11.50 -15.72 25.42
N ILE A 298 12.21 -15.44 24.33
CA ILE A 298 11.71 -15.72 22.99
C ILE A 298 11.87 -17.22 22.77
N ASP A 299 10.77 -17.96 22.80
CA ASP A 299 10.77 -19.39 22.55
C ASP A 299 10.80 -19.65 21.04
N LEU A 300 12.00 -19.56 20.47
CA LEU A 300 12.33 -20.05 19.14
C LEU A 300 13.05 -21.39 19.30
N SER A 301 12.28 -22.46 19.49
CA SER A 301 12.86 -23.80 19.46
C SER A 301 13.47 -24.07 18.06
N ARG A 302 14.58 -24.84 18.01
CA ARG A 302 15.24 -25.23 16.74
C ARG A 302 14.22 -25.78 15.73
N ARG A 303 13.26 -26.59 16.21
CA ARG A 303 12.19 -27.17 15.38
C ARG A 303 11.32 -26.07 14.73
N ARG A 304 10.90 -25.03 15.48
CA ARG A 304 10.10 -23.91 14.95
C ARG A 304 10.88 -23.06 13.96
N PHE A 305 12.16 -22.86 14.21
CA PHE A 305 13.02 -22.12 13.28
C PHE A 305 13.13 -22.88 11.93
N ILE A 306 13.39 -24.18 11.96
CA ILE A 306 13.45 -25.01 10.75
C ILE A 306 12.10 -25.02 10.02
N GLN A 307 10.98 -25.16 10.75
CA GLN A 307 9.65 -25.09 10.16
C GLN A 307 9.37 -23.73 9.49
N ALA A 308 9.77 -22.60 10.10
CA ALA A 308 9.60 -21.27 9.54
C ALA A 308 10.41 -21.10 8.24
N THR A 309 11.66 -21.55 8.25
CA THR A 309 12.53 -21.53 7.07
C THR A 309 11.96 -22.41 5.95
N ALA A 310 11.54 -23.64 6.27
CA ALA A 310 10.91 -24.54 5.31
C ALA A 310 9.61 -23.95 4.73
N THR A 311 8.77 -23.33 5.56
CA THR A 311 7.54 -22.65 5.09
C THR A 311 7.86 -21.50 4.14
N GLY A 312 8.89 -20.70 4.42
CA GLY A 312 9.35 -19.64 3.52
C GLY A 312 9.80 -20.18 2.16
N ILE A 313 10.58 -21.27 2.16
CA ILE A 313 11.07 -21.91 0.93
C ILE A 313 9.94 -22.59 0.14
N VAL A 314 9.03 -23.31 0.81
CA VAL A 314 7.88 -23.96 0.16
C VAL A 314 6.92 -22.90 -0.42
N GLY A 315 6.68 -21.82 0.30
CA GLY A 315 5.88 -20.70 -0.21
C GLY A 315 6.48 -20.11 -1.49
N LEU A 316 7.80 -19.90 -1.51
CA LEU A 316 8.54 -19.48 -2.70
C LEU A 316 8.40 -20.47 -3.86
N ALA A 317 8.63 -21.76 -3.61
CA ALA A 317 8.52 -22.80 -4.63
C ALA A 317 7.10 -22.84 -5.23
N ALA A 318 6.06 -22.77 -4.39
CA ALA A 318 4.68 -22.78 -4.83
C ALA A 318 4.32 -21.56 -5.72
N THR A 319 4.91 -20.38 -5.44
CA THR A 319 4.66 -19.17 -6.27
C THR A 319 5.43 -19.20 -7.60
N ARG A 320 6.63 -19.81 -7.62
CA ARG A 320 7.45 -19.93 -8.83
C ARG A 320 6.98 -21.02 -9.80
N VAL A 321 6.32 -22.06 -9.33
CA VAL A 321 5.72 -23.10 -10.21
C VAL A 321 4.66 -22.48 -11.15
N GLY A 322 3.98 -21.41 -10.75
CA GLY A 322 3.07 -20.64 -11.61
C GLY A 322 3.76 -19.65 -12.56
N ALA A 323 5.07 -19.41 -12.41
CA ALA A 323 5.79 -18.40 -13.19
C ALA A 323 6.04 -18.82 -14.66
N GLY A 324 5.88 -20.09 -15.01
CA GLY A 324 5.99 -20.60 -16.38
C GLY A 324 4.90 -20.05 -17.35
N ASN A 325 3.81 -19.52 -16.82
CA ASN A 325 2.72 -18.91 -17.61
C ASN A 325 2.89 -17.39 -17.81
N ARG A 326 4.10 -16.85 -17.65
CA ARG A 326 4.41 -15.42 -17.89
C ARG A 326 4.19 -14.99 -19.36
N ASN A 327 3.92 -15.91 -20.28
CA ASN A 327 3.80 -15.63 -21.71
C ASN A 327 2.48 -14.95 -22.16
N GLU A 328 1.47 -14.81 -21.31
CA GLU A 328 0.30 -13.96 -21.60
C GLU A 328 0.50 -12.47 -21.23
N ILE A 329 1.73 -12.06 -20.99
CA ILE A 329 2.14 -10.79 -20.35
C ILE A 329 1.98 -9.58 -21.31
N GLY A 330 1.62 -9.74 -22.57
CA GLY A 330 1.47 -8.63 -23.52
C GLY A 330 0.49 -7.51 -23.11
N ARG A 331 -0.19 -7.65 -21.94
CA ARG A 331 -1.12 -6.64 -21.39
C ARG A 331 -0.75 -6.16 -19.96
N LEU A 332 0.39 -6.57 -19.41
CA LEU A 332 0.84 -6.11 -18.10
C LEU A 332 1.68 -4.83 -18.23
N ILE A 333 1.03 -3.74 -18.53
CA ILE A 333 1.67 -2.44 -18.70
C ILE A 333 2.02 -1.88 -17.32
N ARG A 334 3.30 -1.58 -17.09
CA ARG A 334 3.78 -0.94 -15.87
C ARG A 334 3.78 0.59 -16.02
N PRO A 335 3.73 1.34 -14.90
CA PRO A 335 3.86 2.79 -14.94
C PRO A 335 5.23 3.23 -15.50
N PRO A 336 5.32 4.45 -16.06
CA PRO A 336 6.59 4.97 -16.58
C PRO A 336 7.63 5.04 -15.47
N GLY A 337 8.87 4.73 -15.79
CA GLY A 337 9.95 4.65 -14.81
C GLY A 337 9.98 3.36 -13.98
N ALA A 338 9.10 2.39 -14.25
CA ALA A 338 9.18 1.09 -13.59
C ALA A 338 10.49 0.36 -13.98
N LEU A 339 11.10 -0.29 -13.00
CA LEU A 339 12.26 -1.14 -13.19
C LEU A 339 11.91 -2.37 -14.05
N ALA A 340 12.92 -3.07 -14.57
CA ALA A 340 12.76 -4.39 -15.17
C ALA A 340 11.94 -5.29 -14.23
N GLU A 341 11.07 -6.17 -14.77
CA GLU A 341 10.01 -6.84 -14.00
C GLU A 341 10.51 -7.55 -12.73
N GLU A 342 11.64 -8.25 -12.81
CA GLU A 342 12.21 -8.93 -11.63
C GLU A 342 12.63 -7.91 -10.56
N ALA A 343 13.42 -6.91 -10.93
CA ALA A 343 13.87 -5.86 -10.01
C ALA A 343 12.69 -5.03 -9.47
N PHE A 344 11.65 -4.84 -10.29
CA PHE A 344 10.42 -4.19 -9.88
C PHE A 344 9.69 -4.97 -8.78
N LEU A 345 9.51 -6.27 -8.96
CA LEU A 345 8.81 -7.13 -7.99
C LEU A 345 9.61 -7.28 -6.69
N ASP A 346 10.94 -7.28 -6.76
CA ASP A 346 11.85 -7.33 -5.61
C ASP A 346 11.76 -6.08 -4.73
N ARG A 347 11.48 -4.92 -5.34
CA ARG A 347 11.37 -3.65 -4.62
C ARG A 347 9.93 -3.25 -4.29
N CYS A 348 8.94 -3.70 -5.05
CA CYS A 348 7.55 -3.29 -4.88
C CYS A 348 6.93 -3.87 -3.61
N ILE A 349 6.67 -3.04 -2.61
CA ILE A 349 5.96 -3.41 -1.37
C ILE A 349 4.43 -3.38 -1.51
N ARG A 350 3.89 -3.20 -2.70
CA ARG A 350 2.43 -3.25 -3.00
C ARG A 350 1.55 -2.39 -2.09
N CYS A 351 2.08 -1.24 -1.68
CA CYS A 351 1.41 -0.29 -0.77
C CYS A 351 0.25 0.47 -1.43
N GLN A 352 0.19 0.52 -2.76
CA GLN A 352 -0.79 1.23 -3.57
C GLN A 352 -0.70 2.78 -3.49
N ALA A 353 0.40 3.35 -3.01
CA ALA A 353 0.59 4.80 -2.99
C ALA A 353 0.58 5.39 -4.42
N CYS A 354 1.21 4.71 -5.39
CA CYS A 354 1.19 5.09 -6.80
C CYS A 354 -0.23 5.04 -7.42
N VAL A 355 -1.06 4.06 -7.02
CA VAL A 355 -2.47 3.99 -7.42
C VAL A 355 -3.25 5.15 -6.82
N ARG A 356 -3.02 5.48 -5.54
CA ARG A 356 -3.68 6.59 -4.86
C ARG A 356 -3.40 7.92 -5.54
N ILE A 357 -2.14 8.22 -5.86
CA ILE A 357 -1.82 9.51 -6.49
C ILE A 357 -2.29 9.55 -7.95
N CYS A 358 -2.24 8.44 -8.69
CA CYS A 358 -2.75 8.33 -10.04
C CYS A 358 -4.27 8.56 -10.12
N SER A 359 -5.04 8.17 -9.11
CA SER A 359 -6.49 8.39 -9.07
C SER A 359 -6.88 9.87 -9.02
N SER A 360 -5.94 10.77 -8.75
CA SER A 360 -6.15 12.23 -8.79
C SER A 360 -5.88 12.87 -10.16
N THR A 361 -5.45 12.09 -11.15
CA THR A 361 -5.19 12.55 -12.53
C THR A 361 -5.87 11.61 -13.55
N GLY A 362 -5.09 10.82 -14.26
CA GLY A 362 -5.58 9.94 -15.33
C GLY A 362 -6.14 8.60 -14.86
N ALA A 363 -5.94 8.21 -13.59
CA ALA A 363 -6.57 7.06 -12.92
C ALA A 363 -6.36 5.68 -13.60
N CYS A 364 -5.30 5.50 -14.40
CA CYS A 364 -5.05 4.24 -15.10
C CYS A 364 -4.45 3.15 -14.20
N LEU A 365 -3.79 3.50 -13.09
CA LEU A 365 -3.13 2.50 -12.26
C LEU A 365 -4.13 1.72 -11.42
N GLN A 366 -4.06 0.41 -11.52
CA GLN A 366 -4.85 -0.52 -10.73
C GLN A 366 -3.97 -1.64 -10.17
N PRO A 367 -4.34 -2.25 -9.03
CA PRO A 367 -3.66 -3.45 -8.54
C PRO A 367 -3.88 -4.63 -9.50
N ALA A 368 -2.84 -5.38 -9.82
CA ALA A 368 -2.96 -6.63 -10.59
C ALA A 368 -3.55 -7.76 -9.71
N LEU A 369 -4.35 -8.66 -10.29
CA LEU A 369 -4.74 -9.93 -9.65
C LEU A 369 -3.84 -11.07 -10.15
N THR A 370 -4.25 -11.69 -11.25
CA THR A 370 -3.57 -12.85 -11.84
C THR A 370 -2.68 -12.49 -13.02
N GLN A 371 -2.81 -11.27 -13.56
CA GLN A 371 -2.16 -10.83 -14.79
C GLN A 371 -0.62 -10.80 -14.70
N GLY A 372 -0.08 -10.64 -13.50
CA GLY A 372 1.37 -10.70 -13.23
C GLY A 372 1.83 -12.01 -12.59
N GLY A 373 1.01 -13.07 -12.64
CA GLY A 373 1.24 -14.28 -11.87
C GLY A 373 1.10 -14.05 -10.36
N TRP A 374 1.34 -15.07 -9.55
CA TRP A 374 1.26 -14.98 -8.09
C TRP A 374 2.25 -13.97 -7.48
N GLU A 375 3.42 -13.84 -8.10
CA GLU A 375 4.44 -12.87 -7.68
C GLU A 375 4.03 -11.42 -7.98
N GLY A 376 3.17 -11.20 -8.99
CA GLY A 376 2.66 -9.91 -9.39
C GLY A 376 1.37 -9.47 -8.70
N VAL A 377 0.77 -10.32 -7.86
CA VAL A 377 -0.50 -9.99 -7.16
C VAL A 377 -0.38 -8.67 -6.39
N TRP A 378 -1.36 -7.80 -6.62
CA TRP A 378 -1.47 -6.45 -6.06
C TRP A 378 -0.32 -5.49 -6.43
N SER A 379 0.54 -5.83 -7.38
CA SER A 379 1.46 -4.84 -7.96
C SER A 379 0.71 -3.89 -8.92
N PRO A 380 1.12 -2.62 -9.05
CA PRO A 380 0.41 -1.68 -9.93
C PRO A 380 0.58 -2.03 -11.40
N ARG A 381 -0.52 -2.01 -12.15
CA ARG A 381 -0.58 -2.10 -13.61
C ARG A 381 -1.40 -0.94 -14.18
N ALA A 382 -1.11 -0.52 -15.38
CA ALA A 382 -1.94 0.44 -16.10
C ALA A 382 -3.07 -0.30 -16.85
N VAL A 383 -4.30 0.18 -16.69
CA VAL A 383 -5.50 -0.31 -17.37
C VAL A 383 -6.07 0.86 -18.16
N MET A 384 -5.73 0.92 -19.44
CA MET A 384 -5.93 2.10 -20.27
C MET A 384 -7.41 2.36 -20.61
N ARG A 385 -8.27 1.34 -20.50
CA ARG A 385 -9.71 1.53 -20.70
C ARG A 385 -10.38 2.28 -19.55
N THR A 386 -9.89 2.10 -18.32
CA THR A 386 -10.45 2.76 -17.12
C THR A 386 -9.87 4.14 -16.86
N GLY A 387 -8.70 4.42 -17.40
CA GLY A 387 -8.00 5.69 -17.26
C GLY A 387 -6.84 5.76 -18.25
N TYR A 388 -5.98 6.75 -18.14
CA TYR A 388 -4.83 6.94 -19.01
C TYR A 388 -3.64 7.49 -18.24
N CYS A 389 -2.44 7.34 -18.77
CA CYS A 389 -1.26 7.98 -18.21
C CYS A 389 -1.18 9.44 -18.67
N GLU A 390 -1.43 10.37 -17.72
CA GLU A 390 -1.39 11.80 -18.00
C GLU A 390 -0.01 12.22 -18.53
N TYR A 391 0.01 12.93 -19.67
CA TYR A 391 1.24 13.28 -20.39
C TYR A 391 2.19 14.13 -19.54
N ASN A 392 1.65 15.05 -18.74
CA ASN A 392 2.38 15.99 -17.90
C ASN A 392 2.47 15.55 -16.42
N CYS A 393 2.53 14.23 -16.15
CA CYS A 393 2.55 13.71 -14.79
C CYS A 393 3.69 12.70 -14.59
N THR A 394 4.45 12.84 -13.48
CA THR A 394 5.55 11.94 -13.06
C THR A 394 5.32 11.35 -11.67
N LEU A 395 4.19 11.60 -11.05
CA LEU A 395 3.93 11.45 -9.61
C LEU A 395 4.04 10.02 -9.07
N CYS A 396 3.80 8.99 -9.89
CA CYS A 396 3.92 7.60 -9.45
C CYS A 396 5.35 7.23 -9.03
N GLY A 397 6.37 7.81 -9.68
CA GLY A 397 7.78 7.68 -9.29
C GLY A 397 8.13 8.51 -8.05
N GLU A 398 7.55 9.72 -7.91
CA GLU A 398 7.80 10.61 -6.78
C GLU A 398 7.37 9.99 -5.44
N ILE A 399 6.22 9.33 -5.43
CA ILE A 399 5.62 8.75 -4.22
C ILE A 399 6.10 7.31 -3.93
N CYS A 400 6.91 6.71 -4.78
CA CYS A 400 7.34 5.33 -4.57
C CYS A 400 8.40 5.23 -3.46
N PRO A 401 8.09 4.65 -2.28
CA PRO A 401 9.02 4.66 -1.13
C PRO A 401 10.25 3.79 -1.36
N THR A 402 10.16 2.78 -2.22
CA THR A 402 11.22 1.80 -2.46
C THR A 402 11.93 1.98 -3.80
N GLY A 403 11.51 2.97 -4.61
CA GLY A 403 12.08 3.18 -5.94
C GLY A 403 11.85 2.02 -6.91
N ALA A 404 10.82 1.19 -6.70
CA ALA A 404 10.38 0.21 -7.70
C ALA A 404 9.90 0.92 -8.98
N ILE A 405 9.33 2.12 -8.83
CA ILE A 405 9.08 3.09 -9.88
C ILE A 405 10.08 4.21 -9.66
N GLY A 406 11.01 4.39 -10.57
CA GLY A 406 12.02 5.45 -10.51
C GLY A 406 11.42 6.82 -10.74
N LYS A 407 12.03 7.83 -10.16
CA LYS A 407 11.70 9.22 -10.45
C LYS A 407 12.16 9.57 -11.85
N LEU A 408 11.30 10.20 -12.60
CA LEU A 408 11.57 10.70 -13.95
C LEU A 408 11.37 12.20 -13.99
N ASP A 409 12.27 12.90 -14.65
CA ASP A 409 12.01 14.27 -15.09
C ASP A 409 10.91 14.25 -16.14
N LEU A 410 10.11 15.31 -16.21
CA LEU A 410 8.97 15.39 -17.12
C LEU A 410 9.37 15.16 -18.58
N ALA A 411 10.46 15.76 -19.03
CA ALA A 411 10.97 15.61 -20.39
C ALA A 411 11.35 14.15 -20.70
N VAL A 412 11.98 13.45 -19.75
CA VAL A 412 12.33 12.03 -19.88
C VAL A 412 11.07 11.16 -19.91
N LYS A 413 10.09 11.46 -19.04
CA LYS A 413 8.83 10.72 -18.99
C LYS A 413 8.02 10.85 -20.28
N GLN A 414 8.03 12.01 -20.92
CA GLN A 414 7.34 12.28 -22.18
C GLN A 414 7.90 11.50 -23.36
N GLN A 415 9.13 10.99 -23.23
CA GLN A 415 9.80 10.13 -24.22
C GLN A 415 9.78 8.66 -23.80
N ASN A 416 9.54 8.34 -22.52
CA ASN A 416 9.59 6.97 -22.00
C ASN A 416 8.43 6.13 -22.53
N LYS A 417 8.74 5.09 -23.25
CA LYS A 417 7.77 4.21 -23.91
C LYS A 417 7.25 3.16 -22.92
N MET A 418 5.97 3.25 -22.57
CA MET A 418 5.29 2.27 -21.72
C MET A 418 4.75 1.07 -22.54
N GLY A 419 4.72 1.21 -23.85
CA GLY A 419 4.19 0.24 -24.78
C GLY A 419 3.75 0.89 -26.08
N THR A 420 3.07 0.15 -26.94
CA THR A 420 2.60 0.64 -28.26
C THR A 420 1.11 0.37 -28.40
N ALA A 421 0.39 1.31 -29.00
CA ALA A 421 -1.01 1.18 -29.32
C ALA A 421 -1.20 0.43 -30.66
N TYR A 422 -2.22 -0.41 -30.73
CA TYR A 422 -2.62 -1.16 -31.95
C TYR A 422 -4.11 -1.05 -32.20
N PHE A 423 -4.49 -1.04 -33.50
CA PHE A 423 -5.88 -1.04 -33.91
C PHE A 423 -6.43 -2.45 -34.11
N ASP A 424 -7.57 -2.71 -33.49
CA ASP A 424 -8.44 -3.81 -33.89
C ASP A 424 -9.34 -3.33 -35.04
N LYS A 425 -8.94 -3.67 -36.26
CA LYS A 425 -9.63 -3.25 -37.47
C LYS A 425 -11.06 -3.77 -37.56
N SER A 426 -11.37 -4.90 -36.92
CA SER A 426 -12.72 -5.49 -36.91
C SER A 426 -13.72 -4.68 -36.08
N ARG A 427 -13.23 -3.75 -35.24
CA ARG A 427 -14.04 -2.93 -34.33
C ARG A 427 -13.92 -1.42 -34.58
N CYS A 428 -12.84 -1.00 -35.22
CA CYS A 428 -12.56 0.42 -35.46
C CYS A 428 -13.58 0.97 -36.49
N ILE A 429 -14.22 2.10 -36.16
CA ILE A 429 -15.30 2.70 -36.98
C ILE A 429 -14.87 2.89 -38.44
N PRO A 430 -13.73 3.56 -38.77
CA PRO A 430 -13.29 3.70 -40.14
C PRO A 430 -13.05 2.36 -40.85
N TRP A 431 -12.45 1.39 -40.16
CA TRP A 431 -12.13 0.09 -40.76
C TRP A 431 -13.35 -0.84 -40.95
N TYR A 432 -14.32 -0.77 -39.99
CA TYR A 432 -15.47 -1.68 -40.00
C TYR A 432 -16.72 -1.08 -40.64
N ARG A 433 -17.00 0.23 -40.38
CA ARG A 433 -18.21 0.89 -40.85
C ARG A 433 -17.99 1.78 -42.08
N LEU A 434 -16.73 2.02 -42.45
CA LEU A 434 -16.35 2.96 -43.52
C LEU A 434 -16.86 4.39 -43.25
N GLU A 435 -16.83 4.80 -41.94
CA GLU A 435 -17.21 6.13 -41.47
C GLU A 435 -16.01 6.82 -40.82
N ASP A 436 -15.87 8.13 -41.01
CA ASP A 436 -14.77 8.87 -40.41
C ASP A 436 -14.84 8.92 -38.86
N CYS A 437 -13.71 8.72 -38.23
CA CYS A 437 -13.54 8.88 -36.78
C CYS A 437 -12.11 9.39 -36.46
N LEU A 438 -11.99 10.56 -35.86
CA LEU A 438 -10.71 11.23 -35.59
C LEU A 438 -10.35 11.22 -34.08
N VAL A 439 -11.21 10.71 -33.21
CA VAL A 439 -11.13 10.83 -31.75
C VAL A 439 -9.76 10.44 -31.17
N CYS A 440 -9.17 9.36 -31.64
CA CYS A 440 -7.90 8.87 -31.09
C CYS A 440 -6.70 9.75 -31.50
N GLU A 441 -6.75 10.39 -32.67
CA GLU A 441 -5.73 11.34 -33.12
C GLU A 441 -5.89 12.68 -32.39
N GLU A 442 -7.09 13.24 -32.30
CA GLU A 442 -7.38 14.50 -31.61
C GLU A 442 -6.89 14.49 -30.17
N HIS A 443 -7.07 13.36 -29.48
CA HIS A 443 -6.66 13.19 -28.08
C HIS A 443 -5.20 12.72 -27.91
N CYS A 444 -4.45 12.48 -28.99
CA CYS A 444 -3.04 12.14 -28.87
C CYS A 444 -2.24 13.36 -28.34
N PRO A 445 -1.54 13.24 -27.18
CA PRO A 445 -0.92 14.39 -26.52
C PRO A 445 0.42 14.78 -27.14
N LEU A 446 0.96 13.97 -28.04
CA LEU A 446 2.28 14.19 -28.61
C LEU A 446 2.28 15.40 -29.55
N PRO A 447 3.33 16.24 -29.54
CA PRO A 447 3.46 17.36 -30.47
C PRO A 447 3.38 16.90 -31.94
N GLU A 448 4.12 15.86 -32.28
CA GLU A 448 3.95 15.11 -33.51
C GLU A 448 3.08 13.88 -33.21
N LYS A 449 1.85 13.88 -33.75
CA LYS A 449 0.86 12.84 -33.49
C LYS A 449 1.34 11.46 -33.91
N ALA A 450 1.27 10.49 -32.99
CA ALA A 450 1.57 9.10 -33.30
C ALA A 450 0.44 8.41 -34.09
N ILE A 451 -0.76 8.96 -34.09
CA ILE A 451 -1.88 8.46 -34.88
C ILE A 451 -2.00 9.29 -36.13
N ARG A 452 -1.97 8.63 -37.28
CA ARG A 452 -2.05 9.21 -38.60
C ARG A 452 -3.16 8.54 -39.41
N PHE A 453 -3.54 9.15 -40.50
CA PHE A 453 -4.58 8.64 -41.39
C PHE A 453 -4.04 8.35 -42.78
N ASP A 454 -4.56 7.29 -43.37
CA ASP A 454 -4.41 6.95 -44.76
C ASP A 454 -5.78 7.15 -45.45
N GLU A 455 -5.87 8.11 -46.34
CA GLU A 455 -7.12 8.45 -47.03
C GLU A 455 -7.29 7.55 -48.24
N ARG A 456 -8.41 6.83 -48.30
CA ARG A 456 -8.73 5.91 -49.39
C ARG A 456 -10.16 6.11 -49.83
N GLU A 457 -10.37 6.07 -51.17
CA GLU A 457 -11.70 5.96 -51.75
C GLU A 457 -12.20 4.53 -51.62
N VAL A 458 -13.32 4.35 -50.97
CA VAL A 458 -13.94 3.05 -50.74
C VAL A 458 -15.39 3.08 -51.18
N ARG A 459 -15.87 1.93 -51.68
CA ARG A 459 -17.28 1.77 -51.99
C ARG A 459 -18.02 1.32 -50.74
N THR A 460 -18.98 2.11 -50.31
CA THR A 460 -19.83 1.76 -49.16
C THR A 460 -20.77 0.60 -49.50
N PRO A 461 -21.32 -0.11 -48.50
CA PRO A 461 -22.32 -1.15 -48.73
C PRO A 461 -23.56 -0.67 -49.52
N GLN A 462 -23.83 0.64 -49.46
CA GLN A 462 -24.91 1.29 -50.23
C GLN A 462 -24.53 1.59 -51.68
N GLY A 463 -23.27 1.33 -52.07
CA GLY A 463 -22.79 1.52 -53.44
C GLY A 463 -22.19 2.89 -53.74
N GLU A 464 -22.16 3.80 -52.78
CA GLU A 464 -21.58 5.15 -52.91
C GLU A 464 -20.06 5.10 -52.77
N MET A 465 -19.35 5.92 -53.56
CA MET A 465 -17.90 6.15 -53.39
C MET A 465 -17.71 7.21 -52.31
N ARG A 466 -16.91 6.87 -51.31
CA ARG A 466 -16.61 7.78 -50.19
C ARG A 466 -15.12 7.72 -49.86
N THR A 467 -14.52 8.90 -49.63
CA THR A 467 -13.17 8.99 -49.08
C THR A 467 -13.25 8.79 -47.58
N VAL A 468 -12.56 7.78 -47.04
CA VAL A 468 -12.53 7.43 -45.63
C VAL A 468 -11.09 7.52 -45.12
N LYS A 469 -10.92 8.10 -43.91
CA LYS A 469 -9.66 8.25 -43.21
C LYS A 469 -9.38 7.03 -42.33
N PHE A 470 -8.50 6.14 -42.79
CA PHE A 470 -8.12 4.92 -42.06
C PHE A 470 -6.99 5.22 -41.08
N PRO A 471 -7.23 5.13 -39.77
CA PRO A 471 -6.19 5.40 -38.78
C PRO A 471 -5.13 4.29 -38.72
N TYR A 472 -3.88 4.69 -38.51
CA TYR A 472 -2.76 3.81 -38.20
C TYR A 472 -1.84 4.44 -37.14
N VAL A 473 -1.03 3.64 -36.45
CA VAL A 473 -0.11 4.09 -35.40
C VAL A 473 1.31 4.15 -35.95
N ARG A 474 1.97 5.28 -35.74
CA ARG A 474 3.42 5.42 -35.86
C ARG A 474 4.07 4.87 -34.59
N GLU A 475 4.58 3.64 -34.65
CA GLU A 475 5.13 2.92 -33.49
C GLU A 475 6.37 3.60 -32.92
N ASP A 476 7.15 4.29 -33.74
CA ASP A 476 8.32 5.06 -33.36
C ASP A 476 8.00 6.28 -32.49
N LEU A 477 6.83 6.89 -32.66
CA LEU A 477 6.37 8.05 -31.90
C LEU A 477 5.53 7.66 -30.68
N CYS A 478 4.83 6.52 -30.74
CA CYS A 478 3.89 6.14 -29.71
C CYS A 478 4.56 5.79 -28.39
N ILE A 479 4.19 6.48 -27.30
CA ILE A 479 4.68 6.26 -25.93
C ILE A 479 3.78 5.34 -25.10
N GLY A 480 2.65 4.86 -25.64
CA GLY A 480 1.75 3.97 -24.93
C GLY A 480 0.98 4.60 -23.76
N CYS A 481 0.70 5.91 -23.79
CA CYS A 481 -0.01 6.62 -22.71
C CYS A 481 -1.47 6.19 -22.52
N GLY A 482 -2.09 5.56 -23.52
CA GLY A 482 -3.44 4.98 -23.46
C GLY A 482 -4.59 5.97 -23.55
N ILE A 483 -4.35 7.26 -23.81
CA ILE A 483 -5.43 8.25 -23.97
C ILE A 483 -6.36 7.84 -25.13
N CYS A 484 -5.79 7.38 -26.23
CA CYS A 484 -6.55 6.90 -27.40
C CYS A 484 -7.45 5.71 -27.06
N GLU A 485 -7.00 4.77 -26.23
CA GLU A 485 -7.79 3.63 -25.75
C GLU A 485 -8.93 4.08 -24.82
N ASN A 486 -8.63 4.97 -23.89
CA ASN A 486 -9.61 5.52 -22.95
C ASN A 486 -10.72 6.29 -23.66
N LYS A 487 -10.35 7.14 -24.63
CA LYS A 487 -11.27 8.02 -25.34
C LYS A 487 -11.99 7.36 -26.52
N CYS A 488 -11.62 6.13 -26.88
CA CYS A 488 -12.26 5.40 -27.98
C CYS A 488 -13.78 5.29 -27.77
N PRO A 489 -14.61 5.77 -28.73
CA PRO A 489 -16.06 5.80 -28.59
C PRO A 489 -16.72 4.41 -28.73
N VAL A 490 -15.97 3.39 -29.16
CA VAL A 490 -16.50 2.03 -29.30
C VAL A 490 -16.86 1.46 -27.93
N VAL A 491 -18.11 1.01 -27.80
CA VAL A 491 -18.66 0.48 -26.54
C VAL A 491 -17.99 -0.86 -26.19
N GLY A 492 -17.73 -1.07 -24.90
CA GLY A 492 -17.06 -2.26 -24.39
C GLY A 492 -15.54 -2.18 -24.55
N GLN A 493 -14.92 -3.15 -25.26
CA GLN A 493 -13.49 -3.08 -25.56
C GLN A 493 -13.23 -2.00 -26.61
N ALA A 494 -12.22 -1.16 -26.38
CA ALA A 494 -11.80 -0.16 -27.36
C ALA A 494 -11.31 -0.82 -28.64
N ALA A 495 -11.49 -0.13 -29.77
CA ALA A 495 -10.94 -0.56 -31.05
C ALA A 495 -9.46 -0.23 -31.23
N ILE A 496 -8.88 0.54 -30.30
CA ILE A 496 -7.45 0.77 -30.18
C ILE A 496 -7.05 0.43 -28.74
N PHE A 497 -5.99 -0.32 -28.57
CA PHE A 497 -5.53 -0.78 -27.27
C PHE A 497 -4.01 -0.78 -27.19
N VAL A 498 -3.48 -0.52 -25.98
CA VAL A 498 -2.03 -0.48 -25.71
C VAL A 498 -1.55 -1.87 -25.30
N THR A 499 -0.39 -2.25 -25.81
CA THR A 499 0.33 -3.48 -25.43
C THR A 499 1.72 -3.12 -24.89
N THR A 500 2.41 -4.10 -24.32
CA THR A 500 3.80 -3.93 -23.84
C THR A 500 4.84 -3.93 -24.96
N ALA A 501 4.43 -3.95 -26.22
CA ALA A 501 5.36 -3.97 -27.35
C ALA A 501 6.25 -2.70 -27.35
N GLY A 502 7.56 -2.91 -27.39
CA GLY A 502 8.55 -1.83 -27.39
C GLY A 502 8.63 -1.04 -26.07
N GLU A 503 8.12 -1.60 -24.95
CA GLU A 503 8.21 -0.94 -23.65
C GLU A 503 9.68 -0.74 -23.21
N GLU A 504 9.93 0.41 -22.61
CA GLU A 504 11.23 0.76 -22.01
C GLU A 504 11.12 0.65 -20.49
N ARG A 505 11.98 -0.19 -19.91
CA ARG A 505 12.13 -0.37 -18.47
C ARG A 505 13.42 0.25 -17.99
N GLN A 506 13.36 0.91 -16.84
CA GLN A 506 14.60 1.36 -16.22
C GLN A 506 15.42 0.16 -15.74
N GLN A 507 16.70 0.19 -16.00
CA GLN A 507 17.65 -0.73 -15.37
C GLN A 507 17.81 -0.32 -13.90
N ALA A 508 17.87 -1.31 -12.99
CA ALA A 508 18.21 -1.02 -11.62
C ALA A 508 19.58 -0.32 -11.60
N ALA A 509 19.67 0.83 -10.95
CA ALA A 509 20.98 1.47 -10.77
C ALA A 509 21.95 0.44 -10.15
N PRO A 510 23.19 0.33 -10.67
CA PRO A 510 24.19 -0.54 -10.07
C PRO A 510 24.34 -0.20 -8.59
N PRO A 511 24.66 -1.18 -7.72
CA PRO A 511 24.87 -0.91 -6.31
C PRO A 511 25.93 0.20 -6.19
N ALA A 512 25.64 1.22 -5.38
CA ALA A 512 26.58 2.30 -5.12
C ALA A 512 27.87 1.68 -4.55
N GLY A 513 28.93 1.65 -5.35
CA GLY A 513 30.22 1.07 -4.96
C GLY A 513 30.73 -0.08 -5.83
N ALA A 514 30.18 -0.33 -7.03
CA ALA A 514 30.81 -1.20 -8.03
C ALA A 514 31.65 -0.39 -9.01
#